data_7f1bae67a32425368322dbb723b2b3eb
#
_entry.id   7f1bae67a32425368322dbb723b2b3eb
#
_cell.length_a   1.000
_cell.length_b   1.000
_cell.length_c   1.000
_cell.angle_alpha   90.00
_cell.angle_beta   90.00
_cell.angle_gamma   90.00
#
_symmetry.space_group_name_H-M   'P 1'
#
loop_
_entity.id
_entity.type
_entity.pdbx_description
1 polymer ?
#
loop_
_entity_poly.entity_id
_entity_poly.type
_entity_poly.pdbx_seq_one_letter_code
_entity_poly.pdbx_strand_id
1 'polypeptide(L)'
;MTQFEKEVTNMIQGITYLDSILNEMSLKWPNNRVINVVCHGHSVPAGYFATPFVNTFSAYPHILHKMIKERFPFAVTNVIVTAIGGETSIDGEARFERDALSHRPDIVTIDYSLNDRRIGFEDAEKAWCSMIEKALKGGTKVILCTPTWDNSYYEQNEGWDALVRHAEQVRMLADRYNIGLADSFKAFKKHISEPSDLAKYLSHVNHPTEAGHVLVAEEIAKYFIAR
;
A
#
# COMPACT_ATOMS: atom_id res chain seq x y z
N MET A 1 -10.66 -19.10 18.70
CA MET A 1 -10.44 -17.63 18.71
C MET A 1 -11.65 -16.99 18.07
N THR A 2 -12.32 -16.12 18.80
CA THR A 2 -13.50 -15.38 18.32
C THR A 2 -13.09 -14.34 17.28
N GLN A 3 -14.04 -13.84 16.50
CA GLN A 3 -13.81 -12.74 15.55
C GLN A 3 -13.21 -11.51 16.25
N PHE A 4 -13.71 -11.19 17.44
CA PHE A 4 -13.21 -10.10 18.27
C PHE A 4 -11.75 -10.31 18.74
N GLU A 5 -11.41 -11.53 19.18
CA GLU A 5 -10.02 -11.86 19.56
C GLU A 5 -9.06 -11.76 18.37
N LYS A 6 -9.49 -12.16 17.16
CA LYS A 6 -8.70 -11.98 15.94
C LYS A 6 -8.49 -10.49 15.61
N GLU A 7 -9.54 -9.67 15.70
CA GLU A 7 -9.44 -8.24 15.44
C GLU A 7 -8.51 -7.52 16.43
N VAL A 8 -8.60 -7.87 17.71
CA VAL A 8 -7.69 -7.34 18.76
C VAL A 8 -6.26 -7.81 18.52
N THR A 9 -6.05 -9.08 18.18
CA THR A 9 -4.71 -9.63 17.89
C THR A 9 -4.11 -8.93 16.67
N ASN A 10 -4.87 -8.78 15.59
CA ASN A 10 -4.40 -8.10 14.38
C ASN A 10 -4.12 -6.60 14.63
N MET A 11 -4.90 -5.95 15.50
CA MET A 11 -4.66 -4.56 15.89
C MET A 11 -3.38 -4.41 16.71
N ILE A 12 -3.16 -5.26 17.71
CA ILE A 12 -1.94 -5.26 18.52
C ILE A 12 -0.72 -5.56 17.65
N GLN A 13 -0.84 -6.53 16.76
CA GLN A 13 0.22 -6.93 15.85
C GLN A 13 0.55 -5.84 14.84
N GLY A 14 -0.47 -5.12 14.32
CA GLY A 14 -0.26 -3.93 13.50
C GLY A 14 0.57 -2.87 14.23
N ILE A 15 0.31 -2.65 15.53
CA ILE A 15 1.02 -1.67 16.35
C ILE A 15 2.50 -2.04 16.55
N THR A 16 2.83 -3.34 16.63
CA THR A 16 4.19 -3.83 16.94
C THR A 16 4.99 -4.26 15.71
N TYR A 17 4.34 -4.33 14.53
CA TYR A 17 4.92 -4.90 13.31
C TYR A 17 6.22 -4.22 12.87
N LEU A 18 6.33 -2.91 13.03
CA LEU A 18 7.51 -2.11 12.67
C LEU A 18 8.37 -1.69 13.86
N ASP A 19 8.15 -2.20 15.07
CA ASP A 19 8.80 -1.70 16.30
C ASP A 19 10.32 -1.59 16.20
N SER A 20 11.00 -2.57 15.62
CA SER A 20 12.45 -2.50 15.44
C SER A 20 12.89 -1.34 14.56
N ILE A 21 12.13 -1.07 13.48
CA ILE A 21 12.41 0.04 12.56
C ILE A 21 12.06 1.37 13.21
N LEU A 22 10.95 1.46 13.95
CA LEU A 22 10.54 2.68 14.66
C LEU A 22 11.56 3.08 15.74
N ASN A 23 12.16 2.09 16.41
CA ASN A 23 13.25 2.35 17.36
C ASN A 23 14.45 2.98 16.65
N GLU A 24 14.86 2.44 15.48
CA GLU A 24 15.92 3.03 14.65
C GLU A 24 15.58 4.46 14.19
N MET A 25 14.33 4.69 13.76
CA MET A 25 13.85 6.00 13.32
C MET A 25 13.83 7.04 14.45
N SER A 26 13.76 6.60 15.70
CA SER A 26 13.78 7.46 16.89
C SER A 26 15.19 7.93 17.27
N LEU A 27 16.22 7.29 16.73
CA LEU A 27 17.61 7.66 16.99
C LEU A 27 17.98 8.98 16.32
N LYS A 28 18.96 9.67 16.95
CA LYS A 28 19.52 10.92 16.43
C LYS A 28 20.95 10.69 15.96
N TRP A 29 21.40 11.54 15.04
CA TRP A 29 22.80 11.54 14.64
C TRP A 29 23.73 11.68 15.87
N PRO A 30 24.85 10.94 15.94
CA PRO A 30 25.41 10.04 14.93
C PRO A 30 24.92 8.58 15.00
N ASN A 31 23.92 8.26 15.83
CA ASN A 31 23.49 6.89 16.09
C ASN A 31 22.33 6.43 15.16
N ASN A 32 21.79 7.31 14.34
CA ASN A 32 20.76 6.97 13.35
C ASN A 32 21.37 6.43 12.05
N ARG A 33 20.58 5.68 11.31
CA ARG A 33 20.88 5.24 9.95
C ARG A 33 19.81 5.67 8.96
N VAL A 34 20.05 5.47 7.70
CA VAL A 34 19.05 5.65 6.65
C VAL A 34 18.01 4.53 6.73
N ILE A 35 16.73 4.87 6.64
CA ILE A 35 15.60 3.94 6.52
C ILE A 35 14.99 4.11 5.13
N ASN A 36 14.94 3.02 4.37
CA ASN A 36 14.39 3.00 3.02
C ASN A 36 12.99 2.37 3.03
N VAL A 37 11.99 3.16 2.60
CA VAL A 37 10.63 2.70 2.32
C VAL A 37 10.46 2.69 0.80
N VAL A 38 10.21 1.53 0.22
CA VAL A 38 9.97 1.39 -1.22
C VAL A 38 8.48 1.20 -1.48
N CYS A 39 7.92 2.03 -2.34
CA CYS A 39 6.52 1.91 -2.79
C CYS A 39 6.51 1.31 -4.21
N HIS A 40 6.23 0.00 -4.28
CA HIS A 40 6.22 -0.78 -5.50
C HIS A 40 4.79 -1.05 -5.94
N GLY A 41 4.47 -0.76 -7.20
CA GLY A 41 3.09 -0.87 -7.66
C GLY A 41 2.85 -0.32 -9.06
N HIS A 42 1.61 0.03 -9.31
CA HIS A 42 1.10 0.51 -10.59
C HIS A 42 0.95 2.05 -10.64
N SER A 43 -0.05 2.55 -11.38
CA SER A 43 -0.26 4.00 -11.59
C SER A 43 -0.62 4.77 -10.32
N VAL A 44 -1.28 4.16 -9.33
CA VAL A 44 -1.69 4.87 -8.11
C VAL A 44 -0.47 5.32 -7.31
N PRO A 45 0.45 4.46 -6.86
CA PRO A 45 1.66 4.93 -6.18
C PRO A 45 2.58 5.79 -7.07
N ALA A 46 2.54 5.62 -8.40
CA ALA A 46 3.27 6.49 -9.32
C ALA A 46 2.72 7.93 -9.38
N GLY A 47 1.49 8.14 -8.89
CA GLY A 47 0.84 9.45 -8.82
C GLY A 47 0.06 9.85 -10.07
N TYR A 48 -0.35 8.91 -10.91
CA TYR A 48 -1.25 9.23 -11.99
C TYR A 48 -2.54 9.85 -11.44
N PHE A 49 -2.95 10.91 -12.11
CA PHE A 49 -4.13 11.71 -11.78
C PHE A 49 -5.13 11.64 -12.94
N ALA A 50 -5.65 12.74 -13.42
CA ALA A 50 -6.40 12.77 -14.68
C ALA A 50 -5.42 12.53 -15.83
N THR A 51 -5.42 11.31 -16.37
CA THR A 51 -4.49 10.90 -17.44
C THR A 51 -4.50 11.91 -18.61
N PRO A 52 -3.35 12.42 -19.09
CA PRO A 52 -1.99 11.88 -18.86
C PRO A 52 -1.21 12.52 -17.69
N PHE A 53 -1.85 13.32 -16.85
CA PHE A 53 -1.15 14.04 -15.79
C PHE A 53 -0.72 13.10 -14.67
N VAL A 54 0.50 13.34 -14.15
CA VAL A 54 1.08 12.68 -12.99
C VAL A 54 1.32 13.72 -11.91
N ASN A 55 0.64 13.58 -10.78
CA ASN A 55 0.72 14.49 -9.64
C ASN A 55 1.52 13.84 -8.50
N THR A 56 2.81 13.70 -8.72
CA THR A 56 3.72 12.95 -7.85
C THR A 56 3.65 13.41 -6.39
N PHE A 57 3.62 14.72 -6.14
CA PHE A 57 3.67 15.26 -4.78
C PHE A 57 2.36 15.12 -3.99
N SER A 58 1.25 14.89 -4.69
CA SER A 58 -0.05 14.57 -4.09
C SER A 58 -0.33 13.06 -4.06
N ALA A 59 0.62 12.23 -4.48
CA ALA A 59 0.53 10.78 -4.40
C ALA A 59 0.85 10.28 -3.00
N TYR A 60 0.23 9.16 -2.59
CA TYR A 60 0.35 8.63 -1.24
C TYR A 60 1.80 8.39 -0.76
N PRO A 61 2.79 8.01 -1.60
CA PRO A 61 4.15 7.83 -1.12
C PRO A 61 4.77 9.13 -0.58
N HIS A 62 4.51 10.26 -1.23
CA HIS A 62 5.01 11.56 -0.77
C HIS A 62 4.23 12.10 0.43
N ILE A 63 2.91 11.87 0.48
CA ILE A 63 2.09 12.20 1.65
C ILE A 63 2.58 11.38 2.86
N LEU A 64 2.77 10.07 2.68
CA LEU A 64 3.34 9.20 3.70
C LEU A 64 4.70 9.69 4.18
N HIS A 65 5.59 10.11 3.26
CA HIS A 65 6.90 10.65 3.63
C HIS A 65 6.79 11.87 4.54
N LYS A 66 5.87 12.80 4.25
CA LYS A 66 5.59 13.94 5.14
C LYS A 66 5.13 13.48 6.52
N MET A 67 4.14 12.58 6.60
CA MET A 67 3.62 12.04 7.86
C MET A 67 4.74 11.37 8.69
N ILE A 68 5.60 10.58 8.05
CA ILE A 68 6.76 9.96 8.70
C ILE A 68 7.71 11.03 9.24
N LYS A 69 8.02 12.07 8.46
CA LYS A 69 8.95 13.14 8.88
C LYS A 69 8.39 14.01 9.99
N GLU A 70 7.09 14.24 10.01
CA GLU A 70 6.41 14.94 11.11
C GLU A 70 6.52 14.15 12.41
N ARG A 71 6.36 12.82 12.35
CA ARG A 71 6.46 11.94 13.52
C ARG A 71 7.89 11.69 13.97
N PHE A 72 8.83 11.55 13.03
CA PHE A 72 10.25 11.25 13.26
C PHE A 72 11.15 12.32 12.65
N PRO A 73 11.21 13.52 13.22
CA PRO A 73 11.91 14.67 12.61
C PRO A 73 13.42 14.44 12.44
N PHE A 74 14.02 13.58 13.25
CA PHE A 74 15.45 13.27 13.21
C PHE A 74 15.81 12.05 12.36
N ALA A 75 14.82 11.27 11.92
CA ALA A 75 15.08 10.10 11.08
C ALA A 75 15.56 10.54 9.68
N VAL A 76 16.54 9.82 9.15
CA VAL A 76 16.92 9.91 7.74
C VAL A 76 16.11 8.88 6.99
N THR A 77 15.06 9.31 6.29
CA THR A 77 14.11 8.42 5.62
C THR A 77 14.06 8.74 4.14
N ASN A 78 14.17 7.72 3.31
CA ASN A 78 13.86 7.77 1.89
C ASN A 78 12.53 7.07 1.64
N VAL A 79 11.66 7.70 0.85
CA VAL A 79 10.49 7.03 0.25
C VAL A 79 10.73 6.98 -1.25
N ILE A 80 10.93 5.77 -1.76
CA ILE A 80 11.36 5.50 -3.14
C ILE A 80 10.19 4.89 -3.88
N VAL A 81 9.79 5.51 -4.98
CA VAL A 81 8.69 5.03 -5.81
C VAL A 81 9.27 4.24 -6.99
N THR A 82 8.93 2.96 -7.06
CA THR A 82 9.31 2.05 -8.16
C THR A 82 8.08 1.57 -8.94
N ALA A 83 7.02 2.37 -8.90
CA ALA A 83 5.74 2.07 -9.52
C ALA A 83 5.72 2.47 -11.00
N ILE A 84 5.07 1.64 -11.83
CA ILE A 84 4.92 1.88 -13.29
C ILE A 84 3.43 1.79 -13.65
N GLY A 85 2.94 2.82 -14.35
CA GLY A 85 1.55 2.88 -14.77
C GLY A 85 1.13 1.71 -15.65
N GLY A 86 -0.06 1.15 -15.38
CA GLY A 86 -0.63 0.07 -16.19
C GLY A 86 -0.19 -1.34 -15.82
N GLU A 87 0.82 -1.53 -14.99
CA GLU A 87 1.31 -2.86 -14.59
C GLU A 87 0.33 -3.65 -13.72
N THR A 88 0.40 -4.97 -13.86
CA THR A 88 -0.19 -5.99 -12.98
C THR A 88 0.87 -6.51 -12.01
N SER A 89 0.46 -7.34 -11.04
CA SER A 89 1.39 -8.00 -10.13
C SER A 89 2.42 -8.90 -10.83
N ILE A 90 2.08 -9.49 -11.98
CA ILE A 90 3.02 -10.29 -12.78
C ILE A 90 4.14 -9.40 -13.32
N ASP A 91 3.79 -8.24 -13.85
CA ASP A 91 4.78 -7.29 -14.37
C ASP A 91 5.69 -6.78 -13.24
N GLY A 92 5.08 -6.46 -12.10
CA GLY A 92 5.80 -6.01 -10.90
C GLY A 92 6.74 -7.06 -10.34
N GLU A 93 6.30 -8.32 -10.28
CA GLU A 93 7.11 -9.44 -9.82
C GLU A 93 8.36 -9.64 -10.68
N ALA A 94 8.22 -9.58 -11.99
CA ALA A 94 9.32 -9.77 -12.94
C ALA A 94 10.49 -8.78 -12.76
N ARG A 95 10.22 -7.62 -12.18
CA ARG A 95 11.24 -6.58 -11.93
C ARG A 95 11.50 -6.30 -10.43
N PHE A 96 10.84 -7.02 -9.53
CA PHE A 96 10.84 -6.74 -8.10
C PHE A 96 12.25 -6.73 -7.48
N GLU A 97 13.08 -7.70 -7.80
CA GLU A 97 14.45 -7.76 -7.31
C GLU A 97 15.30 -6.60 -7.83
N ARG A 98 15.22 -6.32 -9.13
CA ARG A 98 16.01 -5.28 -9.78
C ARG A 98 15.61 -3.88 -9.32
N ASP A 99 14.30 -3.60 -9.26
CA ASP A 99 13.79 -2.24 -9.11
C ASP A 99 13.38 -1.91 -7.67
N ALA A 100 12.97 -2.91 -6.87
CA ALA A 100 12.55 -2.68 -5.49
C ALA A 100 13.61 -3.15 -4.48
N LEU A 101 14.01 -4.40 -4.52
CA LEU A 101 14.93 -4.96 -3.51
C LEU A 101 16.37 -4.44 -3.64
N SER A 102 16.78 -3.99 -4.84
CA SER A 102 18.11 -3.36 -5.04
C SER A 102 18.31 -2.10 -4.19
N HIS A 103 17.22 -1.43 -3.79
CA HIS A 103 17.26 -0.30 -2.86
C HIS A 103 17.46 -0.71 -1.39
N ARG A 104 17.57 -2.00 -1.11
CA ARG A 104 17.69 -2.56 0.25
C ARG A 104 16.65 -1.97 1.18
N PRO A 105 15.35 -2.16 0.89
CA PRO A 105 14.28 -1.56 1.67
C PRO A 105 14.20 -2.16 3.07
N ASP A 106 14.01 -1.30 4.07
CA ASP A 106 13.55 -1.71 5.39
C ASP A 106 12.08 -2.09 5.36
N ILE A 107 11.31 -1.36 4.53
CA ILE A 107 9.89 -1.55 4.32
C ILE A 107 9.58 -1.47 2.83
N VAL A 108 8.74 -2.38 2.34
CA VAL A 108 8.15 -2.29 1.00
C VAL A 108 6.63 -2.30 1.08
N THR A 109 5.98 -1.38 0.37
CA THR A 109 4.54 -1.48 0.08
C THR A 109 4.36 -2.10 -1.30
N ILE A 110 3.37 -2.99 -1.45
CA ILE A 110 3.04 -3.67 -2.72
C ILE A 110 1.59 -3.34 -3.06
N ASP A 111 1.37 -2.77 -4.26
CA ASP A 111 0.07 -2.20 -4.68
C ASP A 111 -0.20 -2.47 -6.17
N TYR A 112 -0.87 -3.62 -6.48
CA TYR A 112 -1.17 -4.04 -7.85
C TYR A 112 -2.64 -4.44 -8.08
N SER A 113 -3.39 -4.72 -7.02
CA SER A 113 -4.68 -5.40 -7.09
C SER A 113 -5.76 -4.68 -7.93
N LEU A 114 -5.66 -3.36 -8.12
CA LEU A 114 -6.55 -2.61 -9.01
C LEU A 114 -6.45 -3.11 -10.47
N ASN A 115 -5.23 -3.39 -10.95
CA ASN A 115 -4.97 -3.84 -12.32
C ASN A 115 -5.03 -5.37 -12.46
N ASP A 116 -4.91 -6.11 -11.38
CA ASP A 116 -4.94 -7.57 -11.39
C ASP A 116 -6.29 -8.17 -11.82
N ARG A 117 -7.33 -7.33 -11.91
CA ARG A 117 -8.60 -7.70 -12.57
C ARG A 117 -8.44 -8.15 -14.03
N ARG A 118 -7.29 -7.84 -14.65
CA ARG A 118 -6.97 -8.23 -16.04
C ARG A 118 -6.27 -9.57 -16.14
N ILE A 119 -5.91 -10.16 -15.02
CA ILE A 119 -5.26 -11.47 -14.92
C ILE A 119 -6.07 -12.38 -14.00
N GLY A 120 -5.83 -13.66 -14.07
CA GLY A 120 -6.52 -14.64 -13.21
C GLY A 120 -6.08 -14.51 -11.75
N PHE A 121 -6.99 -14.82 -10.81
CA PHE A 121 -6.72 -14.78 -9.37
C PHE A 121 -5.53 -15.64 -8.95
N GLU A 122 -5.39 -16.84 -9.55
CA GLU A 122 -4.28 -17.75 -9.24
C GLU A 122 -2.93 -17.19 -9.68
N ASP A 123 -2.88 -16.54 -10.83
CA ASP A 123 -1.64 -15.95 -11.35
C ASP A 123 -1.28 -14.68 -10.57
N ALA A 124 -2.26 -13.87 -10.21
CA ALA A 124 -2.07 -12.77 -9.27
C ALA A 124 -1.51 -13.27 -7.93
N GLU A 125 -2.13 -14.30 -7.32
CA GLU A 125 -1.67 -14.87 -6.05
C GLU A 125 -0.22 -15.35 -6.11
N LYS A 126 0.17 -16.06 -7.18
CA LYS A 126 1.57 -16.52 -7.37
C LYS A 126 2.54 -15.35 -7.40
N ALA A 127 2.22 -14.29 -8.14
CA ALA A 127 3.07 -13.11 -8.25
C ALA A 127 3.20 -12.37 -6.90
N TRP A 128 2.08 -12.18 -6.18
CA TRP A 128 2.09 -11.59 -4.86
C TRP A 128 2.91 -12.43 -3.87
N CYS A 129 2.69 -13.75 -3.80
CA CYS A 129 3.44 -14.65 -2.93
C CYS A 129 4.95 -14.58 -3.23
N SER A 130 5.35 -14.59 -4.50
CA SER A 130 6.77 -14.47 -4.88
C SER A 130 7.39 -13.18 -4.37
N MET A 131 6.74 -12.02 -4.57
CA MET A 131 7.25 -10.73 -4.08
C MET A 131 7.34 -10.70 -2.54
N ILE A 132 6.32 -11.20 -1.85
CA ILE A 132 6.30 -11.27 -0.38
C ILE A 132 7.47 -12.13 0.14
N GLU A 133 7.63 -13.33 -0.39
CA GLU A 133 8.65 -14.28 0.05
C GLU A 133 10.07 -13.76 -0.21
N LYS A 134 10.31 -13.15 -1.38
CA LYS A 134 11.58 -12.50 -1.70
C LYS A 134 11.93 -11.37 -0.73
N ALA A 135 10.95 -10.51 -0.40
CA ALA A 135 11.12 -9.40 0.53
C ALA A 135 11.42 -9.92 1.96
N LEU A 136 10.60 -10.85 2.46
CA LEU A 136 10.76 -11.43 3.79
C LEU A 136 12.09 -12.17 3.93
N LYS A 137 12.53 -12.90 2.91
CA LYS A 137 13.84 -13.55 2.89
C LYS A 137 15.01 -12.56 3.03
N GLY A 138 14.82 -11.34 2.51
CA GLY A 138 15.79 -10.24 2.66
C GLY A 138 15.69 -9.49 4.00
N GLY A 139 14.78 -9.86 4.88
CA GLY A 139 14.51 -9.16 6.15
C GLY A 139 13.69 -7.89 6.00
N THR A 140 13.16 -7.61 4.83
CA THR A 140 12.30 -6.45 4.55
C THR A 140 10.92 -6.65 5.15
N LYS A 141 10.37 -5.62 5.81
CA LYS A 141 8.98 -5.60 6.24
C LYS A 141 8.07 -5.29 5.05
N VAL A 142 6.99 -6.04 4.92
CA VAL A 142 6.04 -5.93 3.80
C VAL A 142 4.73 -5.36 4.29
N ILE A 143 4.17 -4.38 3.58
CA ILE A 143 2.81 -3.87 3.77
C ILE A 143 2.08 -4.02 2.45
N LEU A 144 1.03 -4.83 2.42
CA LEU A 144 0.20 -4.98 1.23
C LEU A 144 -0.86 -3.88 1.20
N CYS A 145 -1.14 -3.34 0.02
CA CYS A 145 -2.21 -2.36 -0.17
C CYS A 145 -3.38 -3.03 -0.89
N THR A 146 -4.59 -2.98 -0.29
CA THR A 146 -5.81 -3.31 -1.03
C THR A 146 -6.10 -2.21 -2.04
N PRO A 147 -6.84 -2.50 -3.13
CA PRO A 147 -7.09 -1.50 -4.17
C PRO A 147 -7.88 -0.30 -3.63
N THR A 148 -7.65 0.86 -4.21
CA THR A 148 -8.57 1.99 -4.09
C THR A 148 -9.85 1.69 -4.85
N TRP A 149 -10.96 2.37 -4.52
CA TRP A 149 -12.17 2.30 -5.32
C TRP A 149 -11.97 2.99 -6.66
N ASP A 150 -12.76 2.59 -7.65
CA ASP A 150 -12.81 3.19 -8.97
C ASP A 150 -14.27 3.37 -9.44
N ASN A 151 -14.46 3.86 -10.66
CA ASN A 151 -15.80 4.14 -11.20
C ASN A 151 -16.67 2.90 -11.42
N SER A 152 -16.11 1.67 -11.39
CA SER A 152 -16.91 0.44 -11.44
C SER A 152 -17.88 0.33 -10.24
N TYR A 153 -17.62 1.07 -9.17
CA TYR A 153 -18.54 1.23 -8.05
C TYR A 153 -19.92 1.76 -8.49
N TYR A 154 -19.98 2.68 -9.45
CA TYR A 154 -21.27 3.22 -9.93
C TYR A 154 -22.07 2.20 -10.74
N GLU A 155 -21.38 1.29 -11.42
CA GLU A 155 -21.99 0.32 -12.31
C GLU A 155 -22.36 -0.97 -11.58
N GLN A 156 -21.71 -1.28 -10.45
CA GLN A 156 -21.90 -2.51 -9.67
C GLN A 156 -21.86 -3.78 -10.55
N ASN A 157 -20.92 -3.78 -11.50
CA ASN A 157 -20.76 -4.83 -12.52
C ASN A 157 -19.66 -5.83 -12.14
N GLU A 158 -19.35 -6.75 -13.04
CA GLU A 158 -18.29 -7.75 -12.86
C GLU A 158 -16.92 -7.13 -12.53
N GLY A 159 -16.64 -5.91 -13.00
CA GLY A 159 -15.43 -5.17 -12.68
C GLY A 159 -15.35 -4.77 -11.21
N TRP A 160 -16.49 -4.37 -10.63
CA TRP A 160 -16.59 -4.09 -9.20
C TRP A 160 -16.45 -5.38 -8.36
N ASP A 161 -17.16 -6.44 -8.75
CA ASP A 161 -17.08 -7.72 -8.06
C ASP A 161 -15.64 -8.27 -8.06
N ALA A 162 -14.94 -8.15 -9.19
CA ALA A 162 -13.53 -8.51 -9.29
C ALA A 162 -12.65 -7.66 -8.37
N LEU A 163 -12.91 -6.35 -8.27
CA LEU A 163 -12.17 -5.45 -7.37
C LEU A 163 -12.36 -5.85 -5.90
N VAL A 164 -13.60 -6.14 -5.49
CA VAL A 164 -13.92 -6.63 -4.14
C VAL A 164 -13.16 -7.94 -3.85
N ARG A 165 -13.17 -8.88 -4.79
CA ARG A 165 -12.47 -10.18 -4.63
C ARG A 165 -10.95 -10.02 -4.53
N HIS A 166 -10.35 -9.14 -5.31
CA HIS A 166 -8.91 -8.84 -5.18
C HIS A 166 -8.57 -8.14 -3.85
N ALA A 167 -9.44 -7.26 -3.36
CA ALA A 167 -9.27 -6.70 -2.02
C ALA A 167 -9.25 -7.80 -0.94
N GLU A 168 -10.14 -8.80 -1.06
CA GLU A 168 -10.19 -9.94 -0.13
C GLU A 168 -8.96 -10.85 -0.27
N GLN A 169 -8.50 -11.08 -1.49
CA GLN A 169 -7.26 -11.83 -1.74
C GLN A 169 -6.05 -11.19 -1.04
N VAL A 170 -5.90 -9.87 -1.14
CA VAL A 170 -4.81 -9.14 -0.47
C VAL A 170 -4.91 -9.25 1.05
N ARG A 171 -6.13 -9.16 1.63
CA ARG A 171 -6.35 -9.39 3.07
C ARG A 171 -5.93 -10.79 3.50
N MET A 172 -6.35 -11.81 2.74
CA MET A 172 -5.97 -13.21 3.02
C MET A 172 -4.46 -13.43 2.94
N LEU A 173 -3.77 -12.79 1.98
CA LEU A 173 -2.32 -12.86 1.87
C LEU A 173 -1.63 -12.20 3.06
N ALA A 174 -2.08 -11.01 3.46
CA ALA A 174 -1.53 -10.32 4.63
C ALA A 174 -1.67 -11.17 5.91
N ASP A 175 -2.82 -11.80 6.12
CA ASP A 175 -3.08 -12.70 7.25
C ASP A 175 -2.22 -13.97 7.16
N ARG A 176 -2.14 -14.61 5.99
CA ARG A 176 -1.34 -15.83 5.74
C ARG A 176 0.13 -15.65 6.08
N TYR A 177 0.72 -14.55 5.64
CA TYR A 177 2.15 -14.26 5.86
C TYR A 177 2.42 -13.48 7.14
N ASN A 178 1.39 -13.10 7.88
CA ASN A 178 1.48 -12.33 9.11
C ASN A 178 2.25 -11.00 8.91
N ILE A 179 1.89 -10.24 7.88
CA ILE A 179 2.51 -9.00 7.43
C ILE A 179 1.56 -7.81 7.50
N GLY A 180 2.05 -6.62 7.19
CA GLY A 180 1.26 -5.40 7.22
C GLY A 180 0.19 -5.35 6.12
N LEU A 181 -0.93 -4.71 6.43
CA LEU A 181 -2.05 -4.46 5.52
C LEU A 181 -2.48 -2.98 5.60
N ALA A 182 -2.39 -2.28 4.49
CA ALA A 182 -3.02 -0.98 4.28
C ALA A 182 -4.37 -1.22 3.56
N ASP A 183 -5.46 -1.25 4.32
CA ASP A 183 -6.78 -1.57 3.78
C ASP A 183 -7.46 -0.34 3.18
N SER A 184 -6.90 0.14 2.07
CA SER A 184 -7.41 1.29 1.31
C SER A 184 -8.85 1.08 0.87
N PHE A 185 -9.22 -0.14 0.47
CA PHE A 185 -10.59 -0.48 0.09
C PHE A 185 -11.58 -0.22 1.23
N LYS A 186 -11.24 -0.62 2.44
CA LYS A 186 -12.05 -0.38 3.65
C LYS A 186 -12.06 1.11 4.02
N ALA A 187 -10.95 1.82 3.84
CA ALA A 187 -10.88 3.25 4.07
C ALA A 187 -11.83 4.02 3.14
N PHE A 188 -11.84 3.73 1.85
CA PHE A 188 -12.80 4.29 0.91
C PHE A 188 -14.25 3.98 1.34
N LYS A 189 -14.55 2.71 1.67
CA LYS A 189 -15.88 2.31 2.15
C LYS A 189 -16.35 3.12 3.36
N LYS A 190 -15.46 3.50 4.25
CA LYS A 190 -15.78 4.29 5.45
C LYS A 190 -16.14 5.75 5.12
N HIS A 191 -15.57 6.31 4.05
CA HIS A 191 -15.72 7.72 3.69
C HIS A 191 -16.75 7.95 2.57
N ILE A 192 -17.21 6.89 1.91
CA ILE A 192 -18.20 6.97 0.84
C ILE A 192 -19.52 6.43 1.39
N SER A 193 -20.40 7.34 1.79
CA SER A 193 -21.76 7.03 2.28
C SER A 193 -22.77 7.00 1.14
N GLU A 194 -22.57 7.86 0.15
CA GLU A 194 -23.40 7.98 -1.05
C GLU A 194 -22.56 7.91 -2.32
N PRO A 195 -23.09 7.45 -3.45
CA PRO A 195 -22.33 7.36 -4.69
C PRO A 195 -21.62 8.65 -5.10
N SER A 196 -22.26 9.81 -4.87
CA SER A 196 -21.66 11.14 -5.15
C SER A 196 -20.40 11.44 -4.36
N ASP A 197 -20.17 10.80 -3.22
CA ASP A 197 -19.00 11.01 -2.39
C ASP A 197 -17.72 10.53 -3.07
N LEU A 198 -17.81 9.48 -3.90
CA LEU A 198 -16.66 8.93 -4.60
C LEU A 198 -15.95 9.98 -5.48
N ALA A 199 -16.69 10.92 -6.06
CA ALA A 199 -16.14 12.00 -6.87
C ALA A 199 -15.14 12.90 -6.13
N LYS A 200 -15.18 12.95 -4.80
CA LYS A 200 -14.19 13.67 -3.99
C LYS A 200 -12.83 12.97 -3.98
N TYR A 201 -12.82 11.66 -4.18
CA TYR A 201 -11.67 10.78 -4.03
C TYR A 201 -11.12 10.24 -5.36
N LEU A 202 -11.83 10.45 -6.49
CA LEU A 202 -11.40 10.07 -7.83
C LEU A 202 -11.15 11.31 -8.70
N SER A 203 -9.99 11.36 -9.33
CA SER A 203 -9.63 12.38 -10.32
C SER A 203 -10.07 12.03 -11.74
N HIS A 204 -10.18 10.76 -12.01
CA HIS A 204 -10.60 10.16 -13.27
C HIS A 204 -11.16 8.75 -12.99
N VAL A 205 -11.20 7.88 -13.98
CA VAL A 205 -11.85 6.55 -13.91
C VAL A 205 -11.40 5.71 -12.71
N ASN A 206 -10.10 5.66 -12.44
CA ASN A 206 -9.49 4.75 -11.46
C ASN A 206 -8.29 5.35 -10.71
N HIS A 207 -8.03 6.63 -10.89
CA HIS A 207 -6.92 7.31 -10.21
C HIS A 207 -7.47 8.19 -9.09
N PRO A 208 -6.92 8.09 -7.87
CA PRO A 208 -7.37 8.93 -6.76
C PRO A 208 -7.06 10.42 -6.96
N THR A 209 -7.86 11.27 -6.33
CA THR A 209 -7.47 12.65 -6.03
C THR A 209 -6.44 12.66 -4.88
N GLU A 210 -5.89 13.84 -4.55
CA GLU A 210 -5.08 13.99 -3.35
C GLU A 210 -5.83 13.49 -2.09
N ALA A 211 -7.13 13.78 -1.96
CA ALA A 211 -7.95 13.29 -0.86
C ALA A 211 -8.02 11.75 -0.83
N GLY A 212 -8.13 11.10 -2.00
CA GLY A 212 -8.08 9.64 -2.09
C GLY A 212 -6.70 9.08 -1.72
N HIS A 213 -5.63 9.74 -2.15
CA HIS A 213 -4.26 9.38 -1.77
C HIS A 213 -3.99 9.55 -0.26
N VAL A 214 -4.59 10.57 0.39
CA VAL A 214 -4.52 10.73 1.86
C VAL A 214 -5.06 9.50 2.56
N LEU A 215 -6.21 8.94 2.13
CA LEU A 215 -6.77 7.72 2.73
C LEU A 215 -5.79 6.53 2.66
N VAL A 216 -5.10 6.37 1.53
CA VAL A 216 -4.08 5.31 1.38
C VAL A 216 -2.89 5.57 2.29
N ALA A 217 -2.39 6.81 2.31
CA ALA A 217 -1.26 7.20 3.15
C ALA A 217 -1.55 6.99 4.64
N GLU A 218 -2.76 7.33 5.10
CA GLU A 218 -3.20 7.13 6.49
C GLU A 218 -3.25 5.64 6.87
N GLU A 219 -3.72 4.76 5.95
CA GLU A 219 -3.72 3.31 6.20
C GLU A 219 -2.30 2.76 6.40
N ILE A 220 -1.33 3.23 5.62
CA ILE A 220 0.08 2.84 5.79
C ILE A 220 0.68 3.50 7.04
N ALA A 221 0.37 4.78 7.28
CA ALA A 221 0.92 5.57 8.40
C ALA A 221 0.53 5.01 9.77
N LYS A 222 -0.54 4.23 9.90
CA LYS A 222 -0.91 3.53 11.15
C LYS A 222 0.26 2.74 11.74
N TYR A 223 1.10 2.14 10.89
CA TYR A 223 2.27 1.38 11.32
C TYR A 223 3.39 2.26 11.89
N PHE A 224 3.40 3.55 11.58
CA PHE A 224 4.41 4.51 12.03
C PHE A 224 3.95 5.38 13.20
N ILE A 225 2.64 5.58 13.37
CA ILE A 225 2.07 6.63 14.24
C ILE A 225 1.37 6.05 15.48
N ALA A 226 0.91 4.80 15.43
CA ALA A 226 0.14 4.16 16.50
C ALA A 226 1.00 3.84 17.74
N ARG A 227 1.34 4.89 18.51
CA ARG A 227 1.78 4.82 19.92
C ARG A 227 1.25 6.01 20.70
#